data_a9b8b912d18d28b3dd7ba18c261475a8
#
_entry.id   a9b8b912d18d28b3dd7ba18c261475a8
#
_cell.length_a   1.000
_cell.length_b   1.000
_cell.length_c   1.000
_cell.angle_alpha   90.00
_cell.angle_beta   90.00
_cell.angle_gamma   90.00
#
_symmetry.space_group_name_H-M   'P 1'
#
loop_
_entity.id
_entity.type
_entity.pdbx_description
1 polymer ?
#
loop_
_entity_poly.entity_id
_entity_poly.type
_entity_poly.pdbx_seq_one_letter_code
_entity_poly.pdbx_strand_id
1 'polypeptide(L)'
;MALPDYLRKKKGFLELKKGKKWISWNPYHSKLSAYVLAGGPEWPFEEKSNILYLGAAEGNTVSFLSYICHGGRIIGIDISSVAMAELLVLAEKRKNIIPFLGDAHFPKKYRPHTGIPDILYQDIAQRDQVEIFIRNYDFFDPKCGFLMLKSRSLPGKDNEVFRDSEKKMESRFKKVAAVNITKWAKGHMTYYVE
;
A
#
# COMPACT_ATOMS: atom_id res chain seq x y z
N MET A 1 -6.38 -11.05 12.85
CA MET A 1 -7.28 -11.05 11.66
C MET A 1 -7.47 -12.46 11.12
N ALA A 2 -8.70 -12.89 10.85
CA ALA A 2 -8.96 -14.07 10.05
C ALA A 2 -8.67 -13.74 8.58
N LEU A 3 -7.96 -14.63 7.87
CA LEU A 3 -7.69 -14.43 6.45
C LEU A 3 -8.92 -14.85 5.62
N PRO A 4 -9.23 -14.13 4.53
CA PRO A 4 -10.23 -14.58 3.57
C PRO A 4 -9.84 -15.92 2.92
N ASP A 5 -10.82 -16.68 2.43
CA ASP A 5 -10.61 -18.03 1.83
C ASP A 5 -9.68 -18.04 0.61
N TYR A 6 -9.47 -16.87 -0.01
CA TYR A 6 -8.54 -16.72 -1.12
C TYR A 6 -7.10 -16.41 -0.69
N LEU A 7 -6.83 -16.28 0.63
CA LEU A 7 -5.49 -16.10 1.19
C LEU A 7 -5.16 -17.21 2.18
N ARG A 8 -3.92 -17.67 2.19
CA ARG A 8 -3.40 -18.58 3.22
C ARG A 8 -1.93 -18.34 3.51
N LYS A 9 -1.52 -18.66 4.74
CA LYS A 9 -0.10 -18.71 5.14
C LYS A 9 0.44 -20.11 4.90
N LYS A 10 1.55 -20.23 4.17
CA LYS A 10 2.21 -21.52 3.90
C LYS A 10 3.73 -21.36 3.85
N LYS A 11 4.46 -22.12 4.68
CA LYS A 11 5.93 -22.15 4.73
C LYS A 11 6.58 -20.74 4.81
N GLY A 12 5.99 -19.82 5.61
CA GLY A 12 6.51 -18.47 5.79
C GLY A 12 6.18 -17.47 4.66
N PHE A 13 5.37 -17.88 3.69
CA PHE A 13 4.84 -17.03 2.61
C PHE A 13 3.33 -16.83 2.74
N LEU A 14 2.86 -15.77 2.18
CA LEU A 14 1.43 -15.61 1.87
C LEU A 14 1.18 -16.25 0.50
N GLU A 15 0.05 -16.91 0.33
CA GLU A 15 -0.38 -17.44 -0.97
C GLU A 15 -1.77 -16.88 -1.30
N LEU A 16 -1.95 -16.44 -2.56
CA LEU A 16 -3.22 -16.00 -3.13
C LEU A 16 -3.80 -17.10 -4.02
N LYS A 17 -5.08 -17.40 -3.83
CA LYS A 17 -5.83 -18.34 -4.69
C LYS A 17 -6.22 -17.66 -6.01
N LYS A 18 -5.82 -18.25 -7.12
CA LYS A 18 -6.20 -17.83 -8.47
C LYS A 18 -6.82 -19.01 -9.23
N GLY A 19 -8.14 -19.02 -9.30
CA GLY A 19 -8.88 -20.19 -9.78
C GLY A 19 -8.55 -21.44 -8.96
N LYS A 20 -8.01 -22.48 -9.59
CA LYS A 20 -7.60 -23.72 -8.91
C LYS A 20 -6.15 -23.70 -8.38
N LYS A 21 -5.38 -22.66 -8.64
CA LYS A 21 -3.95 -22.56 -8.27
C LYS A 21 -3.74 -21.58 -7.12
N TRP A 22 -2.71 -21.87 -6.31
CA TRP A 22 -2.19 -20.95 -5.29
C TRP A 22 -0.90 -20.32 -5.81
N ILE A 23 -0.82 -18.98 -5.74
CA ILE A 23 0.32 -18.18 -6.18
C ILE A 23 1.02 -17.65 -4.95
N SER A 24 2.33 -17.89 -4.84
CA SER A 24 3.14 -17.38 -3.73
C SER A 24 3.26 -15.86 -3.80
N TRP A 25 2.95 -15.19 -2.69
CA TRP A 25 3.08 -13.76 -2.51
C TRP A 25 4.24 -13.49 -1.56
N ASN A 26 5.40 -13.20 -2.15
CA ASN A 26 6.65 -13.08 -1.43
C ASN A 26 6.68 -11.81 -0.55
N PRO A 27 6.86 -11.94 0.78
CA PRO A 27 6.91 -10.80 1.69
C PRO A 27 8.16 -9.93 1.55
N TYR A 28 9.23 -10.45 0.94
CA TYR A 28 10.44 -9.66 0.65
C TYR A 28 10.27 -8.73 -0.56
N HIS A 29 9.24 -8.95 -1.39
CA HIS A 29 8.91 -8.13 -2.55
C HIS A 29 7.58 -7.37 -2.40
N SER A 30 6.86 -7.58 -1.29
CA SER A 30 5.60 -6.89 -1.00
C SER A 30 5.42 -6.65 0.48
N LYS A 31 5.46 -5.39 0.88
CA LYS A 31 5.26 -4.97 2.27
C LYS A 31 3.86 -5.32 2.80
N LEU A 32 2.85 -5.37 1.91
CA LEU A 32 1.51 -5.81 2.29
C LEU A 32 1.49 -7.31 2.66
N SER A 33 2.20 -8.15 1.92
CA SER A 33 2.38 -9.56 2.30
C SER A 33 3.11 -9.69 3.63
N ALA A 34 4.17 -8.88 3.84
CA ALA A 34 4.89 -8.83 5.12
C ALA A 34 3.99 -8.39 6.27
N TYR A 35 3.14 -7.37 6.07
CA TYR A 35 2.14 -6.92 7.05
C TYR A 35 1.20 -8.06 7.48
N VAL A 36 0.64 -8.81 6.52
CA VAL A 36 -0.24 -9.94 6.82
C VAL A 36 0.49 -11.04 7.60
N LEU A 37 1.74 -11.34 7.21
CA LEU A 37 2.55 -12.37 7.90
C LEU A 37 3.00 -11.94 9.29
N ALA A 38 3.20 -10.64 9.51
CA ALA A 38 3.50 -10.05 10.81
C ALA A 38 2.28 -10.02 11.75
N GLY A 39 1.10 -10.43 11.30
CA GLY A 39 -0.11 -10.45 12.12
C GLY A 39 -0.94 -9.18 12.05
N GLY A 40 -0.82 -8.43 10.97
CA GLY A 40 -1.62 -7.22 10.75
C GLY A 40 -3.10 -7.45 11.05
N PRO A 41 -3.74 -6.54 11.83
CA PRO A 41 -5.09 -6.78 12.34
C PRO A 41 -6.20 -6.59 11.30
N GLU A 42 -5.94 -5.82 10.22
CA GLU A 42 -6.96 -5.36 9.29
C GLU A 42 -6.70 -5.82 7.85
N TRP A 43 -7.79 -6.12 7.14
CA TRP A 43 -7.78 -6.50 5.73
C TRP A 43 -9.01 -5.94 5.02
N PRO A 44 -8.97 -4.66 4.57
CA PRO A 44 -10.13 -3.99 3.99
C PRO A 44 -10.30 -4.23 2.48
N PHE A 45 -9.45 -5.05 1.86
CA PHE A 45 -9.46 -5.25 0.41
C PHE A 45 -10.57 -6.20 0.00
N GLU A 46 -11.56 -5.67 -0.71
CA GLU A 46 -12.71 -6.38 -1.25
C GLU A 46 -12.69 -6.37 -2.78
N GLU A 47 -13.52 -7.21 -3.40
CA GLU A 47 -13.60 -7.35 -4.85
C GLU A 47 -13.77 -6.00 -5.58
N LYS A 48 -14.63 -5.12 -5.05
CA LYS A 48 -15.00 -3.83 -5.68
C LYS A 48 -14.22 -2.63 -5.11
N SER A 49 -13.23 -2.85 -4.25
CA SER A 49 -12.46 -1.75 -3.66
C SER A 49 -11.71 -0.94 -4.71
N ASN A 50 -11.85 0.38 -4.64
CA ASN A 50 -11.05 1.34 -5.40
C ASN A 50 -9.86 1.77 -4.56
N ILE A 51 -8.65 1.62 -5.09
CA ILE A 51 -7.41 1.88 -4.37
C ILE A 51 -6.66 3.02 -5.04
N LEU A 52 -6.30 4.03 -4.26
CA LEU A 52 -5.27 4.99 -4.63
C LEU A 52 -3.94 4.49 -4.07
N TYR A 53 -3.03 4.12 -4.97
CA TYR A 53 -1.73 3.57 -4.62
C TYR A 53 -0.62 4.57 -4.94
N LEU A 54 -0.01 5.16 -3.92
CA LEU A 54 1.09 6.10 -4.04
C LEU A 54 2.43 5.37 -3.92
N GLY A 55 3.31 5.52 -4.91
CA GLY A 55 4.56 4.77 -5.01
C GLY A 55 4.33 3.35 -5.55
N ALA A 56 3.62 3.25 -6.67
CA ALA A 56 3.22 1.96 -7.24
C ALA A 56 4.40 1.14 -7.79
N ALA A 57 5.53 1.81 -8.07
CA ALA A 57 6.77 1.21 -8.60
C ALA A 57 6.50 0.22 -9.76
N GLU A 58 7.21 -0.90 -9.82
CA GLU A 58 7.05 -1.92 -10.84
C GLU A 58 5.75 -2.75 -10.69
N GLY A 59 4.89 -2.42 -9.71
CA GLY A 59 3.58 -3.05 -9.56
C GLY A 59 3.57 -4.41 -8.85
N ASN A 60 4.60 -4.77 -8.08
CA ASN A 60 4.64 -6.05 -7.36
C ASN A 60 3.41 -6.26 -6.46
N THR A 61 3.14 -5.34 -5.53
CA THR A 61 1.94 -5.39 -4.67
C THR A 61 0.67 -5.15 -5.48
N VAL A 62 0.70 -4.19 -6.43
CA VAL A 62 -0.42 -3.85 -7.31
C VAL A 62 -0.91 -5.06 -8.08
N SER A 63 0.00 -5.92 -8.56
CA SER A 63 -0.34 -7.16 -9.28
C SER A 63 -1.24 -8.09 -8.46
N PHE A 64 -0.95 -8.28 -7.17
CA PHE A 64 -1.78 -9.11 -6.28
C PHE A 64 -3.11 -8.42 -5.94
N LEU A 65 -3.08 -7.12 -5.62
CA LEU A 65 -4.29 -6.35 -5.35
C LEU A 65 -5.23 -6.32 -6.56
N SER A 66 -4.70 -6.29 -7.80
CA SER A 66 -5.51 -6.32 -9.01
C SER A 66 -6.30 -7.63 -9.20
N TYR A 67 -5.85 -8.73 -8.62
CA TYR A 67 -6.63 -9.98 -8.57
C TYR A 67 -7.69 -9.95 -7.48
N ILE A 68 -7.38 -9.36 -6.34
CA ILE A 68 -8.30 -9.30 -5.19
C ILE A 68 -9.43 -8.32 -5.51
N CYS A 69 -9.07 -7.11 -5.95
CA CYS A 69 -10.00 -6.02 -6.23
C CYS A 69 -10.39 -5.98 -7.72
N HIS A 70 -10.70 -7.14 -8.32
CA HIS A 70 -10.88 -7.25 -9.77
C HIS A 70 -12.15 -6.54 -10.31
N GLY A 71 -13.12 -6.25 -9.47
CA GLY A 71 -14.32 -5.46 -9.79
C GLY A 71 -14.16 -3.96 -9.47
N GLY A 72 -13.08 -3.56 -8.81
CA GLY A 72 -12.71 -2.17 -8.53
C GLY A 72 -11.59 -1.67 -9.44
N ARG A 73 -10.93 -0.58 -9.04
CA ARG A 73 -9.81 0.03 -9.78
C ARG A 73 -8.64 0.31 -8.86
N ILE A 74 -7.42 0.20 -9.39
CA ILE A 74 -6.18 0.59 -8.70
C ILE A 74 -5.53 1.70 -9.51
N ILE A 75 -5.52 2.90 -8.97
CA ILE A 75 -4.85 4.05 -9.56
C ILE A 75 -3.45 4.11 -8.96
N GLY A 76 -2.46 3.75 -9.75
CA GLY A 76 -1.05 3.72 -9.34
C GLY A 76 -0.34 5.00 -9.71
N ILE A 77 0.05 5.79 -8.70
CA ILE A 77 0.80 7.04 -8.87
C ILE A 77 2.28 6.74 -8.61
N ASP A 78 3.14 7.13 -9.52
CA ASP A 78 4.59 7.12 -9.31
C ASP A 78 5.24 8.30 -10.02
N ILE A 79 6.31 8.84 -9.44
CA ILE A 79 7.09 9.93 -10.02
C ILE A 79 8.17 9.41 -11.00
N SER A 80 8.54 8.15 -10.89
CA SER A 80 9.56 7.50 -11.71
C SER A 80 8.97 7.06 -13.05
N SER A 81 9.45 7.64 -14.14
CA SER A 81 9.07 7.21 -15.50
C SER A 81 9.51 5.77 -15.80
N VAL A 82 10.61 5.31 -15.22
CA VAL A 82 11.11 3.94 -15.39
C VAL A 82 10.16 2.94 -14.72
N ALA A 83 9.83 3.16 -13.44
CA ALA A 83 8.87 2.33 -12.72
C ALA A 83 7.48 2.35 -13.38
N MET A 84 7.07 3.52 -13.87
CA MET A 84 5.80 3.67 -14.58
C MET A 84 5.75 2.87 -15.89
N ALA A 85 6.85 2.75 -16.61
CA ALA A 85 6.92 1.92 -17.83
C ALA A 85 6.63 0.43 -17.52
N GLU A 86 7.15 -0.09 -16.42
CA GLU A 86 6.87 -1.48 -15.99
C GLU A 86 5.41 -1.64 -15.51
N LEU A 87 4.87 -0.64 -14.80
CA LEU A 87 3.47 -0.64 -14.40
C LEU A 87 2.51 -0.58 -15.59
N LEU A 88 2.86 0.12 -16.67
CA LEU A 88 2.10 0.15 -17.92
C LEU A 88 2.02 -1.24 -18.56
N VAL A 89 3.13 -1.98 -18.63
CA VAL A 89 3.16 -3.37 -19.15
C VAL A 89 2.24 -4.28 -18.31
N LEU A 90 2.19 -4.06 -17.00
CA LEU A 90 1.25 -4.79 -16.14
C LEU A 90 -0.22 -4.38 -16.42
N ALA A 91 -0.49 -3.10 -16.63
CA ALA A 91 -1.83 -2.57 -16.91
C ALA A 91 -2.39 -3.05 -18.25
N GLU A 92 -1.56 -3.32 -19.25
CA GLU A 92 -2.00 -3.95 -20.49
C GLU A 92 -2.69 -5.30 -20.25
N LYS A 93 -2.21 -6.06 -19.26
CA LYS A 93 -2.70 -7.38 -18.86
C LYS A 93 -3.77 -7.32 -17.77
N ARG A 94 -3.94 -6.19 -17.10
CA ARG A 94 -4.81 -5.95 -15.95
C ARG A 94 -5.61 -4.67 -16.12
N LYS A 95 -6.78 -4.77 -16.71
CA LYS A 95 -7.60 -3.61 -17.11
C LYS A 95 -8.12 -2.77 -15.93
N ASN A 96 -8.02 -3.27 -14.73
CA ASN A 96 -8.36 -2.54 -13.49
C ASN A 96 -7.17 -1.77 -12.88
N ILE A 97 -5.99 -1.81 -13.49
CA ILE A 97 -4.84 -0.98 -13.10
C ILE A 97 -4.79 0.25 -14.00
N ILE A 98 -4.72 1.43 -13.39
CA ILE A 98 -4.64 2.73 -14.09
C ILE A 98 -3.34 3.41 -13.66
N PRO A 99 -2.27 3.34 -14.46
CA PRO A 99 -1.02 4.02 -14.19
C PRO A 99 -1.15 5.52 -14.40
N PHE A 100 -0.55 6.31 -13.51
CA PHE A 100 -0.48 7.77 -13.62
C PHE A 100 0.92 8.25 -13.20
N LEU A 101 1.68 8.80 -14.16
CA LEU A 101 2.97 9.44 -13.89
C LEU A 101 2.72 10.78 -13.19
N GLY A 102 3.08 10.88 -11.93
CA GLY A 102 2.82 12.08 -11.15
C GLY A 102 3.46 12.08 -9.77
N ASP A 103 3.49 13.26 -9.18
CA ASP A 103 4.05 13.49 -7.85
C ASP A 103 2.93 13.46 -6.80
N ALA A 104 3.07 12.57 -5.81
CA ALA A 104 2.12 12.38 -4.72
C ALA A 104 1.96 13.62 -3.80
N HIS A 105 2.85 14.60 -3.88
CA HIS A 105 2.68 15.89 -3.19
C HIS A 105 1.50 16.71 -3.71
N PHE A 106 1.03 16.44 -4.93
CA PHE A 106 0.04 17.26 -5.63
C PHE A 106 -1.25 16.50 -5.95
N PRO A 107 -2.06 16.11 -4.93
CA PRO A 107 -3.28 15.31 -5.13
C PRO A 107 -4.28 15.92 -6.11
N LYS A 108 -4.33 17.25 -6.21
CA LYS A 108 -5.18 17.96 -7.17
C LYS A 108 -4.90 17.56 -8.63
N LYS A 109 -3.66 17.20 -8.98
CA LYS A 109 -3.27 16.86 -10.35
C LYS A 109 -3.86 15.53 -10.84
N TYR A 110 -4.04 14.57 -9.96
CA TYR A 110 -4.59 13.25 -10.32
C TYR A 110 -6.03 13.01 -9.83
N ARG A 111 -6.61 13.93 -9.07
CA ARG A 111 -8.01 13.85 -8.63
C ARG A 111 -9.01 13.56 -9.76
N PRO A 112 -8.92 14.18 -10.97
CA PRO A 112 -9.85 13.90 -12.06
C PRO A 112 -9.85 12.43 -12.52
N HIS A 113 -8.75 11.70 -12.29
CA HIS A 113 -8.56 10.32 -12.72
C HIS A 113 -8.88 9.29 -11.63
N THR A 114 -8.88 9.72 -10.35
CA THR A 114 -9.00 8.79 -9.21
C THR A 114 -10.43 8.60 -8.72
N GLY A 115 -11.27 9.62 -8.84
CA GLY A 115 -12.56 9.61 -8.11
C GLY A 115 -12.34 9.64 -6.60
N ILE A 116 -13.23 9.00 -5.82
CA ILE A 116 -13.09 8.80 -4.38
C ILE A 116 -12.60 7.35 -4.18
N PRO A 117 -11.36 7.14 -3.69
CA PRO A 117 -10.87 5.80 -3.39
C PRO A 117 -11.47 5.30 -2.08
N ASP A 118 -11.68 3.98 -1.97
CA ASP A 118 -12.03 3.34 -0.71
C ASP A 118 -10.81 3.22 0.21
N ILE A 119 -9.63 2.99 -0.38
CA ILE A 119 -8.38 2.72 0.33
C ILE A 119 -7.27 3.60 -0.23
N LEU A 120 -6.54 4.26 0.66
CA LEU A 120 -5.26 4.89 0.35
C LEU A 120 -4.13 3.93 0.74
N TYR A 121 -3.27 3.57 -0.22
CA TYR A 121 -2.07 2.79 0.05
C TYR A 121 -0.84 3.58 -0.36
N GLN A 122 0.13 3.76 0.55
CA GLN A 122 1.36 4.50 0.26
C GLN A 122 2.61 3.69 0.57
N ASP A 123 3.50 3.60 -0.41
CA ASP A 123 4.84 3.00 -0.31
C ASP A 123 5.88 3.89 -0.99
N ILE A 124 6.10 5.09 -0.42
CA ILE A 124 7.01 6.11 -0.94
C ILE A 124 8.22 6.26 -0.02
N ALA A 125 9.42 6.45 -0.59
CA ALA A 125 10.66 6.65 0.16
C ALA A 125 11.08 8.14 0.16
N GLN A 126 10.22 9.02 0.69
CA GLN A 126 10.46 10.46 0.81
C GLN A 126 10.68 10.85 2.27
N ARG A 127 11.35 12.00 2.51
CA ARG A 127 11.57 12.51 3.89
C ARG A 127 10.26 12.94 4.56
N ASP A 128 9.32 13.43 3.79
CA ASP A 128 8.01 13.89 4.23
C ASP A 128 6.88 12.89 3.90
N GLN A 129 7.21 11.59 3.88
CA GLN A 129 6.26 10.53 3.52
C GLN A 129 5.02 10.49 4.41
N VAL A 130 5.13 10.87 5.69
CA VAL A 130 3.98 10.95 6.61
C VAL A 130 3.07 12.10 6.23
N GLU A 131 3.64 13.27 5.91
CA GLU A 131 2.91 14.46 5.47
C GLU A 131 2.21 14.24 4.12
N ILE A 132 2.89 13.55 3.19
CA ILE A 132 2.29 13.16 1.90
C ILE A 132 1.08 12.26 2.14
N PHE A 133 1.22 11.28 3.03
CA PHE A 133 0.12 10.36 3.36
C PHE A 133 -1.08 11.11 3.95
N ILE A 134 -0.87 11.93 4.98
CA ILE A 134 -1.92 12.70 5.65
C ILE A 134 -2.61 13.63 4.64
N ARG A 135 -1.82 14.37 3.83
CA ARG A 135 -2.35 15.27 2.80
C ARG A 135 -3.25 14.55 1.81
N ASN A 136 -2.86 13.37 1.35
CA ASN A 136 -3.67 12.59 0.42
C ASN A 136 -4.91 12.01 1.11
N TYR A 137 -4.77 11.54 2.34
CA TYR A 137 -5.89 11.04 3.12
C TYR A 137 -6.95 12.13 3.33
N ASP A 138 -6.52 13.32 3.76
CA ASP A 138 -7.42 14.47 3.98
C ASP A 138 -8.07 14.95 2.68
N PHE A 139 -7.36 14.87 1.56
CA PHE A 139 -7.86 15.33 0.27
C PHE A 139 -8.86 14.37 -0.37
N PHE A 140 -8.67 13.07 -0.24
CA PHE A 140 -9.51 12.05 -0.88
C PHE A 140 -10.58 11.47 0.04
N ASP A 141 -10.41 11.59 1.35
CA ASP A 141 -11.30 11.06 2.39
C ASP A 141 -11.63 9.56 2.19
N PRO A 142 -10.61 8.68 2.09
CA PRO A 142 -10.83 7.24 1.95
C PRO A 142 -11.35 6.65 3.27
N LYS A 143 -11.95 5.46 3.22
CA LYS A 143 -12.43 4.75 4.42
C LYS A 143 -11.29 4.34 5.34
N CYS A 144 -10.14 3.98 4.76
CA CYS A 144 -8.94 3.61 5.51
C CYS A 144 -7.68 3.82 4.70
N GLY A 145 -6.52 3.69 5.36
CA GLY A 145 -5.24 3.85 4.70
C GLY A 145 -4.13 2.95 5.23
N PHE A 146 -3.16 2.67 4.37
CA PHE A 146 -1.91 1.98 4.69
C PHE A 146 -0.72 2.88 4.36
N LEU A 147 0.10 3.18 5.35
CA LEU A 147 1.41 3.81 5.17
C LEU A 147 2.51 2.77 5.41
N MET A 148 3.29 2.46 4.38
CA MET A 148 4.51 1.65 4.47
C MET A 148 5.69 2.58 4.77
N LEU A 149 5.86 2.94 6.04
CA LEU A 149 6.89 3.88 6.47
C LEU A 149 8.29 3.26 6.31
N LYS A 150 9.20 3.98 5.68
CA LYS A 150 10.61 3.65 5.55
C LYS A 150 11.45 4.58 6.42
N SER A 151 11.94 4.09 7.58
CA SER A 151 12.69 4.88 8.54
C SER A 151 13.95 5.51 7.95
N ARG A 152 14.66 4.78 7.10
CA ARG A 152 15.93 5.25 6.48
C ARG A 152 15.77 6.44 5.56
N SER A 153 14.56 6.85 5.23
CA SER A 153 14.28 8.06 4.47
C SER A 153 14.11 9.28 5.38
N LEU A 154 14.05 9.09 6.70
CA LEU A 154 13.91 10.14 7.70
C LEU A 154 15.20 10.25 8.54
N PRO A 155 15.49 11.42 9.11
CA PRO A 155 16.60 11.57 10.06
C PRO A 155 16.28 10.87 11.39
N GLY A 156 17.28 10.25 12.00
CA GLY A 156 17.15 9.56 13.31
C GLY A 156 17.35 8.06 13.24
N LYS A 157 17.29 7.41 14.40
CA LYS A 157 17.34 5.94 14.50
C LYS A 157 15.97 5.35 14.22
N ASP A 158 15.92 4.12 13.68
CA ASP A 158 14.68 3.45 13.31
C ASP A 158 13.59 3.53 14.39
N ASN A 159 13.92 3.24 15.66
CA ASN A 159 12.95 3.24 16.75
C ASN A 159 12.42 4.64 17.10
N GLU A 160 13.25 5.69 16.97
CA GLU A 160 12.84 7.08 17.19
C GLU A 160 11.86 7.50 16.08
N VAL A 161 12.26 7.23 14.83
CA VAL A 161 11.43 7.53 13.66
C VAL A 161 10.07 6.83 13.73
N PHE A 162 10.04 5.55 14.11
CA PHE A 162 8.79 4.80 14.26
C PHE A 162 7.90 5.42 15.33
N ARG A 163 8.43 5.66 16.52
CA ARG A 163 7.68 6.27 17.62
C ARG A 163 7.12 7.65 17.27
N ASP A 164 7.95 8.51 16.65
CA ASP A 164 7.53 9.87 16.34
C ASP A 164 6.49 9.89 15.19
N SER A 165 6.64 8.99 14.22
CA SER A 165 5.63 8.78 13.18
C SER A 165 4.32 8.24 13.75
N GLU A 166 4.37 7.27 14.68
CA GLU A 166 3.20 6.71 15.35
C GLU A 166 2.42 7.78 16.09
N LYS A 167 3.08 8.58 16.93
CA LYS A 167 2.46 9.73 17.62
C LYS A 167 1.77 10.69 16.64
N LYS A 168 2.40 10.96 15.50
CA LYS A 168 1.83 11.83 14.48
C LYS A 168 0.58 11.21 13.85
N MET A 169 0.58 9.90 13.58
CA MET A 169 -0.60 9.19 13.08
C MET A 169 -1.71 9.17 14.13
N GLU A 170 -1.41 8.85 15.40
CA GLU A 170 -2.38 8.84 16.51
C GLU A 170 -3.00 10.21 16.79
N SER A 171 -2.25 11.30 16.56
CA SER A 171 -2.79 12.66 16.70
C SER A 171 -3.80 13.03 15.60
N ARG A 172 -3.77 12.33 14.45
CA ARG A 172 -4.61 12.64 13.28
C ARG A 172 -5.75 11.66 13.07
N PHE A 173 -5.56 10.37 13.40
CA PHE A 173 -6.50 9.31 13.09
C PHE A 173 -7.10 8.70 14.37
N LYS A 174 -8.39 8.33 14.30
CA LYS A 174 -9.10 7.73 15.45
C LYS A 174 -8.63 6.31 15.74
N LYS A 175 -8.20 5.59 14.71
CA LYS A 175 -7.70 4.23 14.81
C LYS A 175 -6.36 4.15 14.09
N VAL A 176 -5.35 3.69 14.82
CA VAL A 176 -4.01 3.44 14.28
C VAL A 176 -3.56 2.05 14.73
N ALA A 177 -3.10 1.25 13.79
CA ALA A 177 -2.46 -0.03 14.08
C ALA A 177 -1.06 -0.06 13.47
N ALA A 178 -0.03 -0.04 14.32
CA ALA A 178 1.37 -0.13 13.92
C ALA A 178 1.82 -1.59 13.87
N VAL A 179 2.39 -2.03 12.75
CA VAL A 179 2.87 -3.39 12.55
C VAL A 179 4.31 -3.37 12.07
N ASN A 180 5.22 -3.93 12.86
CA ASN A 180 6.63 -4.01 12.53
C ASN A 180 6.87 -5.11 11.48
N ILE A 181 7.35 -4.72 10.30
CA ILE A 181 7.66 -5.62 9.20
C ILE A 181 9.17 -5.71 8.90
N THR A 182 10.01 -5.23 9.83
CA THR A 182 11.48 -5.17 9.70
C THR A 182 12.12 -6.54 9.39
N LYS A 183 11.48 -7.63 9.80
CA LYS A 183 11.89 -9.01 9.48
C LYS A 183 12.01 -9.24 7.96
N TRP A 184 11.13 -8.65 7.17
CA TRP A 184 11.08 -8.84 5.71
C TRP A 184 11.52 -7.60 4.94
N ALA A 185 11.28 -6.42 5.51
CA ALA A 185 11.63 -5.12 4.92
C ALA A 185 12.38 -4.29 5.97
N LYS A 186 13.73 -4.36 5.95
CA LYS A 186 14.59 -3.72 6.94
C LYS A 186 14.31 -2.22 7.06
N GLY A 187 14.05 -1.75 8.30
CA GLY A 187 13.73 -0.36 8.59
C GLY A 187 12.33 0.06 8.13
N HIS A 188 11.36 -0.88 8.09
CA HIS A 188 9.99 -0.55 7.72
C HIS A 188 8.99 -0.87 8.84
N MET A 189 8.02 0.04 8.97
CA MET A 189 6.82 -0.10 9.80
C MET A 189 5.59 0.11 8.92
N THR A 190 4.55 -0.66 9.12
CA THR A 190 3.26 -0.39 8.49
C THR A 190 2.32 0.25 9.48
N TYR A 191 1.69 1.35 9.10
CA TYR A 191 0.57 1.95 9.82
C TYR A 191 -0.71 1.74 9.02
N TYR A 192 -1.69 1.10 9.65
CA TYR A 192 -3.07 1.09 9.18
C TYR A 192 -3.85 2.15 9.95
N VAL A 193 -4.72 2.90 9.29
CA VAL A 193 -5.52 4.00 9.87
C VAL A 193 -6.97 4.00 9.38
N GLU A 194 -7.85 4.49 10.27
CA GLU A 194 -9.24 4.87 10.00
C GLU A 194 -9.58 6.22 10.64
#